data_c8f7f4e455228530aa904cd3bc9ab27b
#
_entry.id   c8f7f4e455228530aa904cd3bc9ab27b
#
_cell.length_a   1.000
_cell.length_b   1.000
_cell.length_c   1.000
_cell.angle_alpha   90.00
_cell.angle_beta   90.00
_cell.angle_gamma   90.00
#
_symmetry.space_group_name_H-M   'P 1'
#
loop_
_entity.id
_entity.type
_entity.pdbx_description
1 polymer ?
#
loop_
_entity_poly.entity_id
_entity_poly.type
_entity_poly.pdbx_seq_one_letter_code
_entity_poly.pdbx_strand_id
1 'polypeptide(L)'
;MRVAQHGEKDAVHAVTYYAVVETSAQKLAWVSLKPVTGRTHQLRAHMAHVGHPIVGDPKYFNIENWEFPGGIQDRLHLLARRIAVPHPRGGTIDVSAPLPPHMEQSWNLLGFDTARYDPIVDAPEE
;
A
#
# COMPACT_ATOMS: atom_id res chain seq x y z
N MET A 1 10.89 -1.06 -6.43
CA MET A 1 10.19 -1.00 -7.72
C MET A 1 9.39 0.28 -7.81
N ARG A 2 9.03 0.68 -9.00
CA ARG A 2 8.41 1.98 -9.22
C ARG A 2 7.23 1.85 -10.17
N VAL A 3 6.12 2.51 -9.83
CA VAL A 3 4.98 2.68 -10.72
C VAL A 3 4.87 4.15 -11.09
N ALA A 4 4.82 4.44 -12.38
CA ALA A 4 4.63 5.79 -12.88
C ALA A 4 3.51 5.76 -13.92
N GLN A 5 2.59 6.70 -13.80
CA GLN A 5 1.46 6.82 -14.72
C GLN A 5 1.47 8.19 -15.37
N HIS A 6 1.58 8.18 -16.68
CA HIS A 6 1.39 9.36 -17.52
C HIS A 6 0.82 8.92 -18.85
N GLY A 7 0.43 9.82 -19.61
CA GLY A 7 0.19 9.40 -20.92
C GLY A 7 -1.06 9.88 -21.56
N GLU A 8 -2.07 10.18 -20.88
CA GLU A 8 -3.24 10.83 -21.45
C GLU A 8 -2.97 12.34 -21.57
N LYS A 9 -3.56 12.99 -22.54
CA LYS A 9 -3.33 14.41 -22.83
C LYS A 9 -3.51 15.31 -21.60
N ASP A 10 -4.44 14.97 -20.72
CA ASP A 10 -4.72 15.74 -19.50
C ASP A 10 -4.30 15.00 -18.24
N ALA A 11 -3.58 13.90 -18.38
CA ALA A 11 -3.12 13.11 -17.23
C ALA A 11 -2.00 13.84 -16.50
N VAL A 12 -2.10 13.89 -15.19
CA VAL A 12 -1.07 14.45 -14.34
C VAL A 12 -0.07 13.35 -13.99
N HIS A 13 1.21 13.65 -14.08
CA HIS A 13 2.27 12.72 -13.73
C HIS A 13 2.15 12.30 -12.26
N ALA A 14 2.15 11.00 -12.03
CA ALA A 14 2.08 10.41 -10.70
C ALA A 14 3.11 9.29 -10.56
N VAL A 15 3.84 9.27 -9.45
CA VAL A 15 4.91 8.31 -9.19
C VAL A 15 4.71 7.68 -7.82
N THR A 16 4.79 6.35 -7.79
CA THR A 16 4.75 5.57 -6.56
C THR A 16 5.87 4.53 -6.58
N TYR A 17 6.68 4.47 -5.53
CA TYR A 17 7.57 3.33 -5.30
C TYR A 17 6.83 2.26 -4.52
N TYR A 18 7.14 1.00 -4.78
CA TYR A 18 6.58 -0.10 -4.00
C TYR A 18 7.61 -1.19 -3.72
N ALA A 19 7.41 -1.90 -2.63
CA ALA A 19 8.22 -3.04 -2.26
C ALA A 19 7.31 -4.14 -1.70
N VAL A 20 7.54 -5.38 -2.13
CA VAL A 20 6.84 -6.53 -1.55
C VAL A 20 7.58 -6.94 -0.30
N VAL A 21 6.89 -6.89 0.85
CA VAL A 21 7.48 -7.26 2.14
C VAL A 21 7.37 -8.76 2.35
N GLU A 22 6.20 -9.33 2.08
CA GLU A 22 5.96 -10.76 2.25
C GLU A 22 4.79 -11.21 1.37
N THR A 23 4.78 -12.49 0.99
CA THR A 23 3.69 -13.09 0.23
C THR A 23 3.09 -14.26 0.99
N SER A 24 1.83 -14.58 0.70
CA SER A 24 1.13 -15.73 1.27
C SER A 24 0.45 -16.54 0.18
N ALA A 25 0.79 -17.82 0.10
CA ALA A 25 0.17 -18.80 -0.81
C ALA A 25 0.14 -18.36 -2.28
N GLN A 26 1.04 -17.48 -2.71
CA GLN A 26 1.09 -16.90 -4.07
C GLN A 26 -0.19 -16.16 -4.49
N LYS A 27 -1.07 -15.88 -3.54
CA LYS A 27 -2.35 -15.21 -3.80
C LYS A 27 -2.41 -13.81 -3.23
N LEU A 28 -1.74 -13.58 -2.10
CA LEU A 28 -1.74 -12.31 -1.39
C LEU A 28 -0.32 -11.85 -1.13
N ALA A 29 -0.16 -10.54 -1.12
CA ALA A 29 1.12 -9.92 -0.80
C ALA A 29 0.92 -8.74 0.16
N TRP A 30 1.82 -8.62 1.11
CA TRP A 30 1.99 -7.42 1.90
C TRP A 30 2.95 -6.50 1.14
N VAL A 31 2.44 -5.35 0.70
CA VAL A 31 3.18 -4.39 -0.11
C VAL A 31 3.27 -3.06 0.61
N SER A 32 4.47 -2.51 0.67
CA SER A 32 4.69 -1.16 1.14
C SER A 32 4.76 -0.20 -0.04
N LEU A 33 4.16 0.97 0.11
CA LEU A 33 4.02 1.97 -0.92
C LEU A 33 4.58 3.30 -0.45
N LYS A 34 5.35 3.95 -1.31
CA LYS A 34 5.87 5.30 -1.07
C LYS A 34 5.47 6.21 -2.22
N PRO A 35 4.38 6.99 -2.06
CA PRO A 35 3.99 7.94 -3.09
C PRO A 35 4.93 9.13 -3.09
N VAL A 36 5.38 9.53 -4.28
CA VAL A 36 6.17 10.73 -4.50
C VAL A 36 5.24 11.92 -4.75
N THR A 37 4.13 11.65 -5.42
CA THR A 37 3.06 12.62 -5.67
C THR A 37 1.83 12.25 -4.84
N GLY A 38 0.86 13.16 -4.70
CA GLY A 38 -0.34 12.90 -3.91
C GLY A 38 -1.62 13.06 -4.71
N ARG A 39 -1.75 12.36 -5.85
CA ARG A 39 -2.94 12.42 -6.68
C ARG A 39 -4.08 11.59 -6.09
N THR A 40 -5.32 11.96 -6.44
CA THR A 40 -6.51 11.27 -5.96
C THR A 40 -6.46 9.77 -6.27
N HIS A 41 -6.67 8.95 -5.26
CA HIS A 41 -6.61 7.48 -5.35
C HIS A 41 -5.34 6.93 -6.00
N GLN A 42 -4.23 7.68 -5.94
CA GLN A 42 -2.99 7.30 -6.64
C GLN A 42 -2.53 5.87 -6.33
N LEU A 43 -2.44 5.51 -5.06
CA LEU A 43 -1.95 4.18 -4.67
C LEU A 43 -2.92 3.08 -5.13
N ARG A 44 -4.21 3.32 -5.00
CA ARG A 44 -5.25 2.39 -5.41
C ARG A 44 -5.24 2.17 -6.92
N ALA A 45 -5.14 3.26 -7.68
CA ALA A 45 -5.11 3.19 -9.14
C ALA A 45 -3.83 2.54 -9.65
N HIS A 46 -2.68 2.85 -9.06
CA HIS A 46 -1.40 2.26 -9.46
C HIS A 46 -1.37 0.76 -9.20
N MET A 47 -1.85 0.30 -8.05
CA MET A 47 -1.89 -1.13 -7.76
C MET A 47 -2.84 -1.88 -8.71
N ALA A 48 -3.98 -1.29 -9.04
CA ALA A 48 -4.87 -1.87 -10.05
C ALA A 48 -4.23 -1.91 -11.44
N HIS A 49 -3.50 -0.85 -11.80
CA HIS A 49 -2.83 -0.75 -13.10
C HIS A 49 -1.77 -1.84 -13.30
N VAL A 50 -1.03 -2.20 -12.26
CA VAL A 50 -0.04 -3.28 -12.34
C VAL A 50 -0.67 -4.68 -12.19
N GLY A 51 -1.99 -4.77 -12.12
CA GLY A 51 -2.70 -6.04 -12.06
C GLY A 51 -2.90 -6.60 -10.65
N HIS A 52 -2.62 -5.82 -9.62
CA HIS A 52 -2.70 -6.25 -8.22
C HIS A 52 -3.48 -5.26 -7.38
N PRO A 53 -4.82 -5.14 -7.60
CA PRO A 53 -5.63 -4.20 -6.84
C PRO A 53 -5.60 -4.51 -5.34
N ILE A 54 -5.78 -3.46 -4.54
CA ILE A 54 -5.76 -3.58 -3.08
C ILE A 54 -6.99 -4.36 -2.61
N VAL A 55 -6.78 -5.29 -1.69
CA VAL A 55 -7.88 -6.09 -1.12
C VAL A 55 -8.96 -5.19 -0.53
N GLY A 56 -10.21 -5.45 -0.90
CA GLY A 56 -11.36 -4.71 -0.39
C GLY A 56 -11.57 -3.34 -1.03
N ASP A 57 -10.83 -3.00 -2.08
CA ASP A 57 -11.01 -1.73 -2.77
C ASP A 57 -12.36 -1.74 -3.51
N PRO A 58 -13.31 -0.85 -3.17
CA PRO A 58 -14.65 -0.88 -3.76
C PRO A 58 -14.69 -0.52 -5.25
N LYS A 59 -13.65 0.15 -5.75
CA LYS A 59 -13.60 0.60 -7.14
C LYS A 59 -12.78 -0.32 -8.04
N TYR A 60 -11.67 -0.85 -7.56
CA TYR A 60 -10.70 -1.55 -8.39
C TYR A 60 -10.62 -3.05 -8.13
N PHE A 61 -11.14 -3.52 -7.01
CA PHE A 61 -11.09 -4.92 -6.63
C PHE A 61 -12.46 -5.58 -6.85
N ASN A 62 -12.49 -6.68 -7.61
CA ASN A 62 -13.72 -7.43 -7.86
C ASN A 62 -13.72 -8.72 -7.04
N ILE A 63 -14.47 -8.72 -5.94
CA ILE A 63 -14.56 -9.86 -5.03
C ILE A 63 -15.19 -11.10 -5.70
N GLU A 64 -16.01 -10.93 -6.73
CA GLU A 64 -16.65 -12.05 -7.42
C GLU A 64 -15.65 -12.95 -8.15
N ASN A 65 -14.51 -12.40 -8.53
CA ASN A 65 -13.46 -13.12 -9.23
C ASN A 65 -12.38 -13.66 -8.28
N TRP A 66 -12.63 -13.64 -6.99
CA TRP A 66 -11.59 -13.94 -6.03
C TRP A 66 -12.14 -14.62 -4.78
N GLU A 67 -11.43 -15.65 -4.30
CA GLU A 67 -11.77 -16.34 -3.07
C GLU A 67 -10.87 -15.84 -1.93
N PHE A 68 -11.48 -15.23 -0.92
CA PHE A 68 -10.76 -14.85 0.27
C PHE A 68 -10.50 -16.07 1.16
N PRO A 69 -9.31 -16.15 1.78
CA PRO A 69 -9.14 -16.99 2.96
C PRO A 69 -10.17 -16.61 4.02
N GLY A 70 -10.70 -17.59 4.74
CA GLY A 70 -11.69 -17.32 5.77
C GLY A 70 -11.19 -16.33 6.80
N GLY A 71 -12.00 -15.35 7.15
CA GLY A 71 -11.68 -14.36 8.14
C GLY A 71 -11.14 -13.03 7.62
N ILE A 72 -10.78 -12.93 6.35
CA ILE A 72 -10.39 -11.65 5.75
C ILE A 72 -11.65 -10.87 5.39
N GLN A 73 -11.76 -9.65 5.90
CA GLN A 73 -12.92 -8.80 5.66
C GLN A 73 -12.82 -8.09 4.30
N ASP A 74 -13.96 -7.92 3.62
CA ASP A 74 -14.04 -7.13 2.38
C ASP A 74 -14.08 -5.65 2.72
N ARG A 75 -12.97 -5.14 3.20
CA ARG A 75 -12.75 -3.73 3.53
C ARG A 75 -11.41 -3.31 2.96
N LEU A 76 -11.28 -2.05 2.60
CA LEU A 76 -10.06 -1.53 2.00
C LEU A 76 -8.83 -1.77 2.89
N HIS A 77 -7.90 -2.58 2.42
CA HIS A 77 -6.66 -2.90 3.13
C HIS A 77 -5.55 -1.92 2.73
N LEU A 78 -5.74 -0.66 3.09
CA LEU A 78 -4.78 0.41 2.82
C LEU A 78 -4.62 1.26 4.08
N LEU A 79 -3.38 1.47 4.50
CA LEU A 79 -3.05 2.24 5.70
C LEU A 79 -1.96 3.25 5.39
N ALA A 80 -2.18 4.51 5.76
CA ALA A 80 -1.10 5.49 5.87
C ALA A 80 -0.26 5.14 7.10
N ARG A 81 0.74 4.29 6.91
CA ARG A 81 1.49 3.63 7.99
C ARG A 81 2.45 4.57 8.70
N ARG A 82 3.17 5.39 7.94
CA ARG A 82 4.24 6.22 8.49
C ARG A 82 4.32 7.55 7.76
N ILE A 83 4.57 8.60 8.52
CA ILE A 83 4.91 9.90 7.98
C ILE A 83 6.13 10.45 8.70
N ALA A 84 7.07 11.00 7.93
CA ALA A 84 8.24 11.69 8.47
C ALA A 84 8.32 13.05 7.79
N VAL A 85 8.22 14.12 8.60
CA VAL A 85 8.21 15.48 8.09
C VAL A 85 9.09 16.38 8.96
N PRO A 86 9.69 17.46 8.40
CA PRO A 86 10.45 18.41 9.19
C PRO A 86 9.58 19.07 10.26
N HIS A 87 10.14 19.20 11.46
CA HIS A 87 9.49 19.95 12.52
C HIS A 87 9.82 21.43 12.38
N PRO A 88 8.85 22.37 12.59
CA PRO A 88 9.10 23.81 12.47
C PRO A 88 10.21 24.34 13.40
N ARG A 89 10.45 23.65 14.51
CA ARG A 89 11.47 24.04 15.51
C ARG A 89 12.79 23.27 15.36
N GLY A 90 12.96 22.56 14.25
CA GLY A 90 14.13 21.72 14.00
C GLY A 90 13.85 20.24 14.24
N GLY A 91 14.66 19.39 13.66
CA GLY A 91 14.47 17.93 13.71
C GLY A 91 13.37 17.44 12.80
N THR A 92 12.97 16.21 13.02
CA THR A 92 11.98 15.50 12.19
C THR A 92 10.87 14.94 13.06
N ILE A 93 9.63 15.12 12.62
CA ILE A 93 8.48 14.39 13.18
C ILE A 93 8.39 13.08 12.39
N ASP A 94 8.45 11.96 13.11
CA ASP A 94 8.37 10.61 12.50
C ASP A 94 7.35 9.80 13.30
N VAL A 95 6.21 9.50 12.67
CA VAL A 95 5.09 8.83 13.32
C VAL A 95 4.64 7.65 12.50
N SER A 96 4.47 6.50 13.16
CA SER A 96 3.89 5.29 12.57
C SER A 96 2.54 4.98 13.20
N ALA A 97 1.56 4.61 12.39
CA ALA A 97 0.24 4.22 12.86
C ALA A 97 0.15 2.70 13.03
N PRO A 98 -0.57 2.21 14.06
CA PRO A 98 -0.84 0.77 14.17
C PRO A 98 -1.80 0.32 13.07
N LEU A 99 -1.80 -0.99 12.79
CA LEU A 99 -2.77 -1.56 11.86
C LEU A 99 -4.19 -1.39 12.39
N PRO A 100 -5.15 -0.98 11.56
CA PRO A 100 -6.55 -1.02 11.95
C PRO A 100 -7.01 -2.47 12.18
N PRO A 101 -8.09 -2.68 12.97
CA PRO A 101 -8.48 -4.05 13.38
C PRO A 101 -8.67 -5.03 12.22
N HIS A 102 -9.27 -4.62 11.11
CA HIS A 102 -9.49 -5.53 9.98
C HIS A 102 -8.18 -5.94 9.30
N MET A 103 -7.20 -5.05 9.25
CA MET A 103 -5.88 -5.36 8.69
C MET A 103 -5.05 -6.21 9.68
N GLU A 104 -5.11 -5.91 10.97
CA GLU A 104 -4.45 -6.72 12.00
C GLU A 104 -4.97 -8.16 11.97
N GLN A 105 -6.28 -8.34 11.83
CA GLN A 105 -6.88 -9.66 11.67
C GLN A 105 -6.32 -10.39 10.45
N SER A 106 -6.22 -9.71 9.32
CA SER A 106 -5.66 -10.28 8.09
C SER A 106 -4.19 -10.66 8.26
N TRP A 107 -3.38 -9.81 8.88
CA TRP A 107 -1.96 -10.10 9.16
C TRP A 107 -1.80 -11.33 10.04
N ASN A 108 -2.63 -11.46 11.08
CA ASN A 108 -2.60 -12.63 11.96
C ASN A 108 -3.00 -13.91 11.21
N LEU A 109 -4.03 -13.84 10.37
CA LEU A 109 -4.48 -14.99 9.58
C LEU A 109 -3.44 -15.43 8.55
N LEU A 110 -2.73 -14.50 7.96
CA LEU A 110 -1.73 -14.77 6.92
C LEU A 110 -0.33 -15.05 7.49
N GLY A 111 -0.15 -14.86 8.80
CA GLY A 111 1.13 -15.06 9.45
C GLY A 111 2.17 -13.98 9.17
N PHE A 112 1.73 -12.79 8.81
CA PHE A 112 2.64 -11.67 8.56
C PHE A 112 3.11 -11.06 9.89
N ASP A 113 4.42 -10.78 9.99
CA ASP A 113 5.03 -10.16 11.16
C ASP A 113 5.27 -8.67 10.88
N THR A 114 4.61 -7.80 11.65
CA THR A 114 4.73 -6.35 11.50
C THR A 114 6.14 -5.82 11.81
N ALA A 115 6.96 -6.61 12.50
CA ALA A 115 8.35 -6.26 12.80
C ALA A 115 9.32 -6.61 11.66
N ARG A 116 8.84 -7.23 10.58
CA ARG A 116 9.66 -7.61 9.44
C ARG A 116 10.25 -6.37 8.77
N TYR A 117 11.50 -6.48 8.34
CA TYR A 117 12.17 -5.41 7.61
C TYR A 117 11.38 -5.03 6.35
N ASP A 118 11.16 -3.74 6.17
CA ASP A 118 10.42 -3.20 5.03
C ASP A 118 11.40 -2.53 4.07
N PRO A 119 11.60 -3.12 2.87
CA PRO A 119 12.54 -2.56 1.88
C PRO A 119 12.18 -1.17 1.37
N ILE A 120 10.97 -0.69 1.61
CA ILE A 120 10.55 0.63 1.13
C ILE A 120 11.37 1.76 1.75
N VAL A 121 11.99 1.53 2.92
CA VAL A 121 12.85 2.52 3.57
C VAL A 121 14.06 2.90 2.72
N ASP A 122 14.45 2.03 1.80
CA ASP A 122 15.57 2.25 0.88
C ASP A 122 15.14 2.91 -0.43
N ALA A 123 13.85 3.21 -0.60
CA ALA A 123 13.38 3.87 -1.81
C ALA A 123 13.90 5.31 -1.91
N PRO A 124 14.20 5.78 -3.14
CA PRO A 124 14.70 7.14 -3.31
C PRO A 124 13.72 8.19 -2.83
N GLU A 125 14.25 9.30 -2.36
CA GLU A 125 13.48 10.51 -2.10
C GLU A 125 13.60 11.43 -3.31
N GLU A 126 12.47 11.78 -3.90
CA GLU A 126 12.41 12.65 -5.06
C GLU A 126 11.72 13.96 -4.76
#